data_cf2a440a5c077a15058b5858d00eecf8
#
_entry.id   cf2a440a5c077a15058b5858d00eecf8
#
_cell.length_a   1.000
_cell.length_b   1.000
_cell.length_c   1.000
_cell.angle_alpha   90.00
_cell.angle_beta   90.00
_cell.angle_gamma   90.00
#
_symmetry.space_group_name_H-M   'P 1'
#
loop_
_entity.id
_entity.type
_entity.pdbx_description
1 polymer ?
#
loop_
_entity_poly.entity_id
_entity_poly.type
_entity_poly.pdbx_seq_one_letter_code
_entity_poly.pdbx_strand_id
1 'polypeptide(L)'
;LRGLGPYKELLSNPRFLLASHVKGLENVVRYGLTTWVPIYYFEEGGLSIESTVLLTILLPLGYLVAPPLSGIVSDRLLHSARRPMVLFSCAASTVVLVAIAFAPPVNVTLGAALLLLGGISMGLSPMSTVAVDIAGRRMSGTSSGLLDAHGYAYAGMQAIVFSIVLDMAGSPWPIVFLAMAGTRVVSAAMIAKVKV
;
A
#
# COMPACT_ATOMS: atom_id res chain seq x y z
N LEU A 1 17.23 -20.96 -15.22
CA LEU A 1 15.81 -21.02 -15.59
C LEU A 1 15.63 -20.31 -16.93
N ARG A 2 15.62 -21.04 -18.05
CA ARG A 2 15.33 -20.48 -19.38
C ARG A 2 13.90 -20.90 -19.78
N GLY A 3 13.07 -19.94 -20.18
CA GLY A 3 11.73 -20.18 -20.69
C GLY A 3 10.60 -19.73 -19.76
N LEU A 4 9.34 -20.00 -20.15
CA LEU A 4 8.11 -19.59 -19.47
C LEU A 4 7.71 -20.50 -18.28
N GLY A 5 8.47 -21.58 -18.02
CA GLY A 5 8.17 -22.55 -16.97
C GLY A 5 7.99 -21.91 -15.57
N PRO A 6 8.94 -21.07 -15.08
CA PRO A 6 8.83 -20.43 -13.77
C PRO A 6 7.62 -19.50 -13.64
N TYR A 7 7.27 -18.79 -14.71
CA TYR A 7 6.07 -17.92 -14.73
C TYR A 7 4.79 -18.73 -14.61
N LYS A 8 4.70 -19.84 -15.39
CA LYS A 8 3.53 -20.73 -15.34
C LYS A 8 3.38 -21.39 -13.97
N GLU A 9 4.51 -21.82 -13.36
CA GLU A 9 4.52 -22.42 -12.03
C GLU A 9 3.98 -21.44 -10.97
N LEU A 10 4.48 -20.19 -10.95
CA LEU A 10 4.03 -19.16 -10.01
C LEU A 10 2.59 -18.74 -10.25
N LEU A 11 2.19 -18.51 -11.51
CA LEU A 11 0.83 -18.11 -11.86
C LEU A 11 -0.20 -19.24 -11.66
N SER A 12 0.24 -20.49 -11.52
CA SER A 12 -0.63 -21.61 -11.15
C SER A 12 -0.69 -21.83 -9.64
N ASN A 13 0.13 -21.13 -8.84
CA ASN A 13 0.15 -21.27 -7.39
C ASN A 13 -0.90 -20.32 -6.75
N PRO A 14 -1.98 -20.85 -6.16
CA PRO A 14 -3.05 -19.99 -5.62
C PRO A 14 -2.60 -19.12 -4.45
N ARG A 15 -1.58 -19.55 -3.67
CA ARG A 15 -1.01 -18.75 -2.60
C ARG A 15 -0.25 -17.55 -3.14
N PHE A 16 0.51 -17.76 -4.23
CA PHE A 16 1.23 -16.70 -4.90
C PHE A 16 0.27 -15.69 -5.56
N LEU A 17 -0.77 -16.18 -6.23
CA LEU A 17 -1.80 -15.30 -6.82
C LEU A 17 -2.49 -14.47 -5.75
N LEU A 18 -2.85 -15.08 -4.62
CA LEU A 18 -3.49 -14.35 -3.52
C LEU A 18 -2.56 -13.27 -2.95
N ALA A 19 -1.28 -13.60 -2.75
CA ALA A 19 -0.26 -12.63 -2.34
C ALA A 19 -0.08 -11.50 -3.37
N SER A 20 -0.14 -11.81 -4.66
CA SER A 20 -0.05 -10.82 -5.75
C SER A 20 -1.24 -9.86 -5.74
N HIS A 21 -2.46 -10.34 -5.47
CA HIS A 21 -3.62 -9.46 -5.30
C HIS A 21 -3.52 -8.59 -4.04
N VAL A 22 -3.03 -9.14 -2.93
CA VAL A 22 -2.75 -8.34 -1.71
C VAL A 22 -1.77 -7.21 -2.02
N LYS A 23 -0.70 -7.52 -2.77
CA LYS A 23 0.27 -6.50 -3.24
C LYS A 23 -0.39 -5.48 -4.17
N GLY A 24 -1.28 -5.93 -5.06
CA GLY A 24 -2.06 -5.04 -5.92
C GLY A 24 -2.87 -4.02 -5.12
N LEU A 25 -3.66 -4.51 -4.16
CA LEU A 25 -4.46 -3.66 -3.28
C LEU A 25 -3.61 -2.74 -2.38
N GLU A 26 -2.42 -3.20 -1.97
CA GLU A 26 -1.44 -2.36 -1.28
C GLU A 26 -0.98 -1.20 -2.18
N ASN A 27 -0.71 -1.47 -3.45
CA ASN A 27 -0.27 -0.46 -4.40
C ASN A 27 -1.40 0.51 -4.79
N VAL A 28 -2.68 0.11 -4.75
CA VAL A 28 -3.81 1.05 -4.85
C VAL A 28 -3.68 2.15 -3.82
N VAL A 29 -3.38 1.80 -2.56
CA VAL A 29 -3.23 2.79 -1.49
C VAL A 29 -1.92 3.57 -1.62
N ARG A 30 -0.80 2.87 -1.83
CA ARG A 30 0.52 3.51 -1.91
C ARG A 30 0.57 4.56 -3.01
N TYR A 31 0.20 4.18 -4.23
CA TYR A 31 0.19 5.10 -5.38
C TYR A 31 -0.99 6.05 -5.33
N GLY A 32 -2.12 5.63 -4.77
CA GLY A 32 -3.26 6.48 -4.52
C GLY A 32 -2.91 7.66 -3.62
N LEU A 33 -2.29 7.40 -2.47
CA LEU A 33 -1.83 8.48 -1.58
C LEU A 33 -0.77 9.35 -2.26
N THR A 34 0.20 8.75 -2.96
CA THR A 34 1.27 9.53 -3.61
C THR A 34 0.74 10.45 -4.70
N THR A 35 -0.30 10.03 -5.44
CA THR A 35 -0.88 10.80 -6.55
C THR A 35 -1.91 11.81 -6.06
N TRP A 36 -2.83 11.38 -5.21
CA TRP A 36 -4.05 12.16 -4.90
C TRP A 36 -3.92 13.07 -3.68
N VAL A 37 -3.04 12.75 -2.72
CA VAL A 37 -2.86 13.58 -1.53
C VAL A 37 -2.30 14.96 -1.84
N PRO A 38 -1.32 15.14 -2.75
CA PRO A 38 -0.90 16.48 -3.15
C PRO A 38 -2.04 17.30 -3.74
N ILE A 39 -2.86 16.70 -4.60
CA ILE A 39 -4.02 17.36 -5.22
C ILE A 39 -5.04 17.75 -4.15
N TYR A 40 -5.34 16.84 -3.23
CA TYR A 40 -6.26 17.08 -2.11
C TYR A 40 -5.87 18.28 -1.26
N TYR A 41 -4.60 18.36 -0.84
CA TYR A 41 -4.16 19.50 -0.02
C TYR A 41 -4.05 20.81 -0.79
N PHE A 42 -3.76 20.73 -2.09
CA PHE A 42 -3.75 21.90 -2.95
C PHE A 42 -5.17 22.45 -3.19
N GLU A 43 -6.12 21.58 -3.55
CA GLU A 43 -7.50 21.97 -3.90
C GLU A 43 -8.35 22.27 -2.66
N GLU A 44 -8.41 21.36 -1.71
CA GLU A 44 -9.30 21.46 -0.54
C GLU A 44 -8.63 22.17 0.64
N GLY A 45 -7.31 22.02 0.79
CA GLY A 45 -6.54 22.66 1.85
C GLY A 45 -6.14 24.10 1.52
N GLY A 46 -6.22 24.52 0.26
CA GLY A 46 -5.78 25.84 -0.21
C GLY A 46 -4.29 26.10 -0.01
N LEU A 47 -3.47 25.05 0.06
CA LEU A 47 -2.04 25.20 0.28
C LEU A 47 -1.32 25.67 -1.01
N SER A 48 -0.25 26.45 -0.85
CA SER A 48 0.65 26.72 -1.97
C SER A 48 1.34 25.44 -2.46
N ILE A 49 1.84 25.42 -3.69
CA ILE A 49 2.57 24.29 -4.26
C ILE A 49 3.74 23.90 -3.35
N GLU A 50 4.52 24.87 -2.88
CA GLU A 50 5.67 24.61 -2.00
C GLU A 50 5.25 23.97 -0.68
N SER A 51 4.21 24.50 -0.03
CA SER A 51 3.67 23.94 1.23
C SER A 51 3.13 22.53 1.03
N THR A 52 2.47 22.27 -0.09
CA THR A 52 1.96 20.95 -0.46
C THR A 52 3.09 19.95 -0.64
N VAL A 53 4.17 20.32 -1.34
CA VAL A 53 5.35 19.45 -1.52
C VAL A 53 6.00 19.14 -0.18
N LEU A 54 6.23 20.16 0.67
CA LEU A 54 6.82 19.99 1.99
C LEU A 54 5.97 19.08 2.91
N LEU A 55 4.66 19.19 2.82
CA LEU A 55 3.75 18.34 3.58
C LEU A 55 3.79 16.89 3.06
N THR A 56 3.67 16.71 1.75
CA THR A 56 3.49 15.37 1.17
C THR A 56 4.76 14.53 1.13
N ILE A 57 5.96 15.15 1.25
CA ILE A 57 7.24 14.42 1.38
C ILE A 57 7.30 13.52 2.62
N LEU A 58 6.47 13.79 3.64
CA LEU A 58 6.41 12.95 4.85
C LEU A 58 5.92 11.53 4.56
N LEU A 59 5.10 11.36 3.53
CA LEU A 59 4.63 10.05 3.11
C LEU A 59 5.77 9.14 2.61
N PRO A 60 6.61 9.54 1.63
CA PRO A 60 7.76 8.75 1.21
C PRO A 60 8.83 8.61 2.29
N LEU A 61 8.99 9.56 3.21
CA LEU A 61 9.87 9.40 4.36
C LEU A 61 9.39 8.26 5.28
N GLY A 62 8.09 8.14 5.52
CA GLY A 62 7.52 7.01 6.23
C GLY A 62 7.81 5.67 5.53
N TYR A 63 7.66 5.62 4.19
CA TYR A 63 8.01 4.43 3.39
C TYR A 63 9.49 4.07 3.47
N LEU A 64 10.38 5.03 3.62
CA LEU A 64 11.82 4.80 3.73
C LEU A 64 12.19 4.14 5.07
N VAL A 65 11.59 4.60 6.15
CA VAL A 65 11.94 4.17 7.51
C VAL A 65 11.30 2.83 7.89
N ALA A 66 10.11 2.57 7.42
CA ALA A 66 9.32 1.43 7.88
C ALA A 66 9.85 0.03 7.47
N PRO A 67 10.37 -0.24 6.25
CA PRO A 67 10.83 -1.57 5.88
C PRO A 67 11.96 -2.13 6.76
N PRO A 68 13.01 -1.37 7.13
CA PRO A 68 14.00 -1.84 8.09
C PRO A 68 13.39 -2.18 9.44
N LEU A 69 12.46 -1.36 9.95
CA LEU A 69 11.76 -1.62 11.20
C LEU A 69 10.91 -2.89 11.11
N SER A 70 10.20 -3.09 9.99
CA SER A 70 9.42 -4.30 9.74
C SER A 70 10.29 -5.55 9.78
N GLY A 71 11.46 -5.52 9.14
CA GLY A 71 12.42 -6.62 9.17
C GLY A 71 12.87 -6.95 10.59
N ILE A 72 13.32 -5.94 11.34
CA ILE A 72 13.78 -6.12 12.74
C ILE A 72 12.68 -6.70 13.61
N VAL A 73 11.46 -6.14 13.55
CA VAL A 73 10.32 -6.59 14.34
C VAL A 73 9.91 -8.01 13.97
N SER A 74 9.81 -8.30 12.67
CA SER A 74 9.44 -9.63 12.19
C SER A 74 10.46 -10.69 12.62
N ASP A 75 11.75 -10.41 12.48
CA ASP A 75 12.80 -11.39 12.75
C ASP A 75 13.04 -11.60 14.25
N ARG A 76 13.01 -10.53 15.06
CA ARG A 76 13.31 -10.61 16.50
C ARG A 76 12.10 -10.96 17.35
N LEU A 77 10.92 -10.39 17.06
CA LEU A 77 9.74 -10.53 17.91
C LEU A 77 8.74 -11.57 17.39
N LEU A 78 8.66 -11.76 16.08
CA LEU A 78 7.67 -12.65 15.46
C LEU A 78 8.29 -13.94 14.89
N HIS A 79 9.56 -14.23 15.24
CA HIS A 79 10.26 -15.44 14.80
C HIS A 79 10.18 -15.64 13.27
N SER A 80 10.35 -14.54 12.53
CA SER A 80 10.23 -14.47 11.06
C SER A 80 8.84 -14.76 10.48
N ALA A 81 7.79 -14.72 11.29
CA ALA A 81 6.42 -14.80 10.78
C ALA A 81 6.03 -13.49 10.07
N ARG A 82 5.81 -13.55 8.74
CA ARG A 82 5.52 -12.37 7.93
C ARG A 82 4.06 -11.93 8.00
N ARG A 83 3.14 -12.90 8.11
CA ARG A 83 1.69 -12.66 8.12
C ARG A 83 1.22 -11.66 9.19
N PRO A 84 1.64 -11.74 10.46
CA PRO A 84 1.23 -10.76 11.48
C PRO A 84 1.63 -9.33 11.11
N MET A 85 2.80 -9.13 10.51
CA MET A 85 3.26 -7.82 10.06
C MET A 85 2.38 -7.24 8.95
N VAL A 86 1.99 -8.08 7.96
CA VAL A 86 1.07 -7.64 6.91
C VAL A 86 -0.30 -7.28 7.50
N LEU A 87 -0.84 -8.08 8.41
CA LEU A 87 -2.11 -7.79 9.09
C LEU A 87 -2.04 -6.50 9.91
N PHE A 88 -0.95 -6.30 10.65
CA PHE A 88 -0.73 -5.07 11.39
C PHE A 88 -0.65 -3.85 10.46
N SER A 89 0.11 -3.95 9.36
CA SER A 89 0.18 -2.91 8.32
C SER A 89 -1.21 -2.60 7.74
N CYS A 90 -2.03 -3.63 7.46
CA CYS A 90 -3.39 -3.44 6.98
C CYS A 90 -4.26 -2.70 8.00
N ALA A 91 -4.25 -3.12 9.26
CA ALA A 91 -5.05 -2.48 10.31
C ALA A 91 -4.62 -1.03 10.55
N ALA A 92 -3.32 -0.79 10.73
CA ALA A 92 -2.77 0.54 10.96
C ALA A 92 -3.06 1.49 9.79
N SER A 93 -2.84 1.06 8.55
CA SER A 93 -3.13 1.88 7.37
C SER A 93 -4.62 2.14 7.17
N THR A 94 -5.50 1.18 7.51
CA THR A 94 -6.95 1.41 7.49
C THR A 94 -7.34 2.54 8.45
N VAL A 95 -6.85 2.50 9.68
CA VAL A 95 -7.12 3.55 10.69
C VAL A 95 -6.63 4.92 10.21
N VAL A 96 -5.41 4.99 9.67
CA VAL A 96 -4.85 6.24 9.14
C VAL A 96 -5.67 6.78 7.97
N LEU A 97 -6.07 5.91 7.02
CA LEU A 97 -6.87 6.31 5.86
C LEU A 97 -8.26 6.82 6.25
N VAL A 98 -8.90 6.17 7.23
CA VAL A 98 -10.16 6.66 7.79
C VAL A 98 -9.96 8.02 8.48
N ALA A 99 -8.86 8.18 9.24
CA ALA A 99 -8.53 9.46 9.85
C ALA A 99 -8.29 10.57 8.81
N ILE A 100 -7.59 10.28 7.71
CA ILE A 100 -7.39 11.24 6.60
C ILE A 100 -8.74 11.62 5.97
N ALA A 101 -9.66 10.66 5.79
CA ALA A 101 -10.97 10.91 5.17
C ALA A 101 -11.81 11.93 5.95
N PHE A 102 -11.62 12.04 7.26
CA PHE A 102 -12.39 12.94 8.13
C PHE A 102 -11.57 14.10 8.72
N ALA A 103 -10.25 14.12 8.48
CA ALA A 103 -9.39 15.21 8.95
C ALA A 103 -9.60 16.47 8.12
N PRO A 104 -9.73 17.65 8.75
CA PRO A 104 -9.80 18.91 8.01
C PRO A 104 -8.48 19.15 7.24
N PRO A 105 -8.53 19.38 5.91
CA PRO A 105 -7.31 19.56 5.11
C PRO A 105 -6.53 20.84 5.47
N VAL A 106 -7.21 21.82 6.07
CA VAL A 106 -6.58 23.06 6.55
C VAL A 106 -5.69 22.85 7.78
N ASN A 107 -5.82 21.72 8.48
CA ASN A 107 -4.98 21.40 9.63
C ASN A 107 -3.68 20.70 9.17
N VAL A 108 -2.70 21.49 8.77
CA VAL A 108 -1.43 21.03 8.23
C VAL A 108 -0.66 20.13 9.21
N THR A 109 -0.71 20.45 10.52
CA THR A 109 0.00 19.64 11.53
C THR A 109 -0.59 18.25 11.66
N LEU A 110 -1.92 18.13 11.71
CA LEU A 110 -2.60 16.84 11.71
C LEU A 110 -2.34 16.09 10.40
N GLY A 111 -2.42 16.77 9.27
CA GLY A 111 -2.09 16.23 7.96
C GLY A 111 -0.69 15.65 7.90
N ALA A 112 0.31 16.39 8.38
CA ALA A 112 1.70 15.97 8.44
C ALA A 112 1.86 14.66 9.27
N ALA A 113 1.25 14.61 10.44
CA ALA A 113 1.28 13.42 11.28
C ALA A 113 0.62 12.21 10.59
N LEU A 114 -0.56 12.41 10.00
CA LEU A 114 -1.28 11.35 9.30
C LEU A 114 -0.53 10.83 8.07
N LEU A 115 0.13 11.71 7.28
CA LEU A 115 0.91 11.29 6.13
C LEU A 115 2.16 10.51 6.53
N LEU A 116 2.88 10.95 7.55
CA LEU A 116 4.02 10.20 8.08
C LEU A 116 3.59 8.82 8.60
N LEU A 117 2.54 8.76 9.42
CA LEU A 117 1.98 7.51 9.91
C LEU A 117 1.44 6.62 8.78
N GLY A 118 0.85 7.22 7.75
CA GLY A 118 0.42 6.52 6.53
C GLY A 118 1.59 5.85 5.82
N GLY A 119 2.67 6.57 5.58
CA GLY A 119 3.89 6.03 5.00
C GLY A 119 4.49 4.90 5.85
N ILE A 120 4.60 5.11 7.17
CA ILE A 120 5.10 4.08 8.09
C ILE A 120 4.20 2.84 8.06
N SER A 121 2.90 3.00 8.25
CA SER A 121 1.96 1.88 8.33
C SER A 121 1.97 1.02 7.06
N MET A 122 2.05 1.64 5.90
CA MET A 122 2.14 0.95 4.61
C MET A 122 3.50 0.28 4.41
N GLY A 123 4.59 0.96 4.77
CA GLY A 123 5.95 0.44 4.62
C GLY A 123 6.28 -0.75 5.55
N LEU A 124 5.48 -0.98 6.60
CA LEU A 124 5.63 -2.15 7.48
C LEU A 124 5.22 -3.48 6.82
N SER A 125 4.58 -3.46 5.66
CA SER A 125 4.14 -4.68 4.96
C SER A 125 5.29 -5.38 4.23
N PRO A 126 5.70 -6.61 4.63
CA PRO A 126 6.79 -7.34 3.99
C PRO A 126 6.31 -8.19 2.79
N MET A 127 5.41 -7.69 1.94
CA MET A 127 4.80 -8.48 0.86
C MET A 127 5.81 -9.03 -0.16
N SER A 128 6.90 -8.31 -0.43
CA SER A 128 7.96 -8.81 -1.32
C SER A 128 8.66 -10.03 -0.72
N THR A 129 8.90 -10.03 0.60
CA THR A 129 9.47 -11.19 1.32
C THR A 129 8.48 -12.37 1.31
N VAL A 130 7.19 -12.12 1.55
CA VAL A 130 6.13 -13.15 1.46
C VAL A 130 6.13 -13.85 0.10
N ALA A 131 6.26 -13.08 -0.99
CA ALA A 131 6.30 -13.66 -2.33
C ALA A 131 7.53 -14.55 -2.55
N VAL A 132 8.70 -14.14 -2.05
CA VAL A 132 9.94 -14.92 -2.11
C VAL A 132 9.84 -16.18 -1.25
N ASP A 133 9.25 -16.09 -0.06
CA ASP A 133 9.06 -17.24 0.83
C ASP A 133 8.13 -18.29 0.19
N ILE A 134 7.08 -17.86 -0.52
CA ILE A 134 6.17 -18.75 -1.28
C ILE A 134 6.87 -19.40 -2.48
N ALA A 135 7.67 -18.63 -3.22
CA ALA A 135 8.31 -19.06 -4.46
C ALA A 135 9.60 -19.86 -4.25
N GLY A 136 10.26 -19.67 -3.10
CA GLY A 136 11.56 -20.21 -2.79
C GLY A 136 12.71 -19.43 -3.48
N ARG A 137 13.93 -19.63 -2.97
CA ARG A 137 15.13 -18.89 -3.40
C ARG A 137 15.41 -18.99 -4.89
N ARG A 138 15.09 -20.14 -5.49
CA ARG A 138 15.33 -20.40 -6.93
C ARG A 138 14.55 -19.47 -7.85
N MET A 139 13.36 -19.04 -7.43
CA MET A 139 12.46 -18.20 -8.24
C MET A 139 12.29 -16.79 -7.67
N SER A 140 13.14 -16.35 -6.75
CA SER A 140 13.01 -15.06 -6.06
C SER A 140 12.90 -13.87 -7.01
N GLY A 141 13.76 -13.79 -8.04
CA GLY A 141 13.68 -12.71 -9.02
C GLY A 141 12.39 -12.73 -9.86
N THR A 142 11.96 -13.93 -10.29
CA THR A 142 10.71 -14.08 -11.06
C THR A 142 9.49 -13.75 -10.20
N SER A 143 9.48 -14.19 -8.94
CA SER A 143 8.36 -13.90 -8.02
C SER A 143 8.25 -12.42 -7.69
N SER A 144 9.38 -11.75 -7.44
CA SER A 144 9.38 -10.29 -7.21
C SER A 144 8.91 -9.52 -8.44
N GLY A 145 9.40 -9.87 -9.62
CA GLY A 145 8.98 -9.22 -10.87
C GLY A 145 7.49 -9.40 -11.18
N LEU A 146 6.94 -10.61 -10.99
CA LEU A 146 5.50 -10.87 -11.15
C LEU A 146 4.66 -10.17 -10.10
N LEU A 147 5.12 -10.15 -8.84
CA LEU A 147 4.44 -9.44 -7.76
C LEU A 147 4.33 -7.94 -8.07
N ASP A 148 5.44 -7.34 -8.50
CA ASP A 148 5.48 -5.92 -8.83
C ASP A 148 4.67 -5.60 -10.09
N ALA A 149 4.69 -6.46 -11.11
CA ALA A 149 3.85 -6.31 -12.29
C ALA A 149 2.35 -6.28 -11.93
N HIS A 150 1.90 -7.19 -11.05
CA HIS A 150 0.54 -7.14 -10.49
C HIS A 150 0.29 -5.84 -9.73
N GLY A 151 1.24 -5.45 -8.88
CA GLY A 151 1.15 -4.22 -8.10
C GLY A 151 0.98 -2.98 -8.96
N TYR A 152 1.76 -2.85 -10.03
CA TYR A 152 1.69 -1.70 -10.94
C TYR A 152 0.42 -1.70 -11.81
N ALA A 153 -0.11 -2.87 -12.19
CA ALA A 153 -1.40 -2.94 -12.87
C ALA A 153 -2.52 -2.33 -12.02
N TYR A 154 -2.58 -2.68 -10.73
CA TYR A 154 -3.53 -2.09 -9.79
C TYR A 154 -3.29 -0.59 -9.55
N ALA A 155 -2.02 -0.17 -9.49
CA ALA A 155 -1.65 1.25 -9.36
C ALA A 155 -2.13 2.08 -10.57
N GLY A 156 -2.04 1.54 -11.78
CA GLY A 156 -2.58 2.20 -12.97
C GLY A 156 -4.11 2.25 -12.98
N MET A 157 -4.75 1.15 -12.61
CA MET A 157 -6.22 1.10 -12.55
C MET A 157 -6.80 2.09 -11.53
N GLN A 158 -6.18 2.23 -10.34
CA GLN A 158 -6.68 3.15 -9.32
C GLN A 158 -6.65 4.60 -9.78
N ALA A 159 -5.64 5.01 -10.56
CA ALA A 159 -5.54 6.39 -11.05
C ALA A 159 -6.76 6.73 -11.93
N ILE A 160 -7.16 5.81 -12.80
CA ILE A 160 -8.34 5.97 -13.67
C ILE A 160 -9.63 5.97 -12.82
N VAL A 161 -9.79 4.99 -11.94
CA VAL A 161 -11.00 4.84 -11.14
C VAL A 161 -11.22 6.04 -10.23
N PHE A 162 -10.19 6.51 -9.53
CA PHE A 162 -10.33 7.64 -8.61
C PHE A 162 -10.52 8.97 -9.35
N SER A 163 -9.93 9.15 -10.54
CA SER A 163 -10.23 10.30 -11.39
C SER A 163 -11.71 10.36 -11.75
N ILE A 164 -12.28 9.24 -12.22
CA ILE A 164 -13.70 9.16 -12.57
C ILE A 164 -14.58 9.44 -11.33
N VAL A 165 -14.24 8.88 -10.17
CA VAL A 165 -15.00 9.10 -8.93
C VAL A 165 -15.01 10.59 -8.54
N LEU A 166 -13.86 11.25 -8.63
CA LEU A 166 -13.74 12.66 -8.29
C LEU A 166 -14.53 13.55 -9.26
N ASP A 167 -14.51 13.22 -10.57
CA ASP A 167 -15.27 13.97 -11.58
C ASP A 167 -16.79 13.83 -11.41
N MET A 168 -17.28 12.64 -11.08
CA MET A 168 -18.74 12.36 -11.05
C MET A 168 -19.47 12.99 -9.89
N ALA A 169 -18.82 13.25 -8.76
CA ALA A 169 -19.53 13.55 -7.51
C ALA A 169 -19.12 14.88 -6.86
N GLY A 170 -18.55 15.81 -7.60
CA GLY A 170 -18.19 17.13 -7.06
C GLY A 170 -17.10 17.04 -5.99
N SER A 171 -16.05 16.31 -6.27
CA SER A 171 -14.84 16.12 -5.42
C SER A 171 -15.11 15.44 -4.06
N PRO A 172 -15.67 14.22 -4.03
CA PRO A 172 -15.92 13.51 -2.78
C PRO A 172 -14.65 12.86 -2.23
N TRP A 173 -13.67 13.65 -1.86
CA TRP A 173 -12.38 13.19 -1.33
C TRP A 173 -12.49 12.12 -0.23
N PRO A 174 -13.41 12.24 0.75
CA PRO A 174 -13.59 11.19 1.75
C PRO A 174 -13.90 9.82 1.15
N ILE A 175 -14.64 9.74 0.05
CA ILE A 175 -14.99 8.48 -0.62
C ILE A 175 -13.72 7.81 -1.18
N VAL A 176 -12.79 8.58 -1.75
CA VAL A 176 -11.53 8.06 -2.28
C VAL A 176 -10.69 7.45 -1.15
N PHE A 177 -10.53 8.16 -0.03
CA PHE A 177 -9.76 7.65 1.11
C PHE A 177 -10.44 6.45 1.79
N LEU A 178 -11.76 6.45 1.90
CA LEU A 178 -12.53 5.31 2.41
C LEU A 178 -12.47 4.09 1.47
N ALA A 179 -12.48 4.31 0.16
CA ALA A 179 -12.26 3.23 -0.81
C ALA A 179 -10.87 2.61 -0.65
N MET A 180 -9.83 3.43 -0.48
CA MET A 180 -8.48 2.96 -0.15
C MET A 180 -8.48 2.17 1.17
N ALA A 181 -9.14 2.65 2.22
CA ALA A 181 -9.28 1.92 3.48
C ALA A 181 -9.96 0.56 3.29
N GLY A 182 -11.01 0.50 2.49
CA GLY A 182 -11.70 -0.74 2.11
C GLY A 182 -10.76 -1.74 1.45
N THR A 183 -9.86 -1.30 0.56
CA THR A 183 -8.86 -2.21 -0.05
C THR A 183 -7.93 -2.82 0.98
N ARG A 184 -7.57 -2.10 2.06
CA ARG A 184 -6.75 -2.64 3.15
C ARG A 184 -7.49 -3.68 3.98
N VAL A 185 -8.78 -3.49 4.23
CA VAL A 185 -9.62 -4.50 4.89
C VAL A 185 -9.70 -5.77 4.04
N VAL A 186 -9.92 -5.64 2.73
CA VAL A 186 -9.90 -6.78 1.80
C VAL A 186 -8.54 -7.47 1.80
N SER A 187 -7.43 -6.71 1.77
CA SER A 187 -6.07 -7.25 1.87
C SER A 187 -5.87 -8.06 3.16
N ALA A 188 -6.34 -7.57 4.30
CA ALA A 188 -6.26 -8.29 5.57
C ALA A 188 -7.04 -9.62 5.53
N ALA A 189 -8.26 -9.62 4.97
CA ALA A 189 -9.06 -10.83 4.81
C ALA A 189 -8.40 -11.85 3.86
N MET A 190 -7.74 -11.38 2.79
CA MET A 190 -7.02 -12.23 1.84
C MET A 190 -5.77 -12.84 2.46
N ILE A 191 -4.90 -12.02 3.08
CA ILE A 191 -3.65 -12.51 3.67
C ILE A 191 -3.91 -13.44 4.88
N ALA A 192 -5.05 -13.29 5.55
CA ALA A 192 -5.46 -14.19 6.61
C ALA A 192 -5.61 -15.65 6.13
N LYS A 193 -5.85 -15.87 4.84
CA LYS A 193 -5.99 -17.19 4.21
C LYS A 193 -4.65 -17.76 3.69
N VAL A 194 -3.61 -16.92 3.59
CA VAL A 194 -2.29 -17.36 3.12
C VAL A 194 -1.52 -17.98 4.28
N LYS A 195 -1.13 -19.23 4.13
CA LYS A 195 -0.22 -19.92 5.06
C LYS A 195 1.21 -19.63 4.62
N VAL A 196 1.91 -18.77 5.37
CA VAL A 196 3.33 -18.41 5.19
C VAL A 196 4.02 -18.63 6.53
#